data_2b638cde9592b6ebfaa81eee899e4982
#
_entry.id   2b638cde9592b6ebfaa81eee899e4982
#
_cell.length_a   1.000
_cell.length_b   1.000
_cell.length_c   1.000
_cell.angle_alpha   90.00
_cell.angle_beta   90.00
_cell.angle_gamma   90.00
#
_symmetry.space_group_name_H-M   'P 1'
#
loop_
_entity.id
_entity.type
_entity.pdbx_description
1 polymer ?
#
loop_
_entity_poly.entity_id
_entity_poly.type
_entity_poly.pdbx_seq_one_letter_code
_entity_poly.pdbx_strand_id
1 'polypeptide(L)'
;YTAHRTSTAHAIWDRLARLCPKVGVNITSSFKAFGKEHLYTEDSAIEFRTRTSSGGLGEGYDVLIIDEAQEYTPEQETALKYVVTDSANPQTIYFGTPPTAISAGTVFPKFRKNVLHGNSYSSGWAEWSIPEMVNDVDDVDLWYETNPSMGYHLNERKIRSEIGDDNTDFNIQRLGLWIKYNQKSAISRNEWEALQVNKLPELTGQLFAGIKFGIDGQNAVLSIAVRTKDNRIFCETVGCRPIRDGVGWLVDFLR
;
A
#
# COMPACT_ATOMS: atom_id res chain seq x y z
N TYR A 1 -13.90 -8.35 10.31
CA TYR A 1 -12.46 -8.44 10.02
C TYR A 1 -12.20 -8.92 8.59
N THR A 2 -11.30 -8.25 7.88
CA THR A 2 -10.93 -8.64 6.52
C THR A 2 -9.42 -8.73 6.37
N ALA A 3 -8.96 -9.72 5.59
CA ALA A 3 -7.54 -9.87 5.25
C ALA A 3 -7.35 -10.07 3.73
N HIS A 4 -6.12 -9.88 3.25
CA HIS A 4 -5.78 -10.13 1.85
C HIS A 4 -5.87 -11.61 1.48
N ARG A 5 -5.54 -12.52 2.43
CA ARG A 5 -5.53 -13.97 2.23
C ARG A 5 -6.45 -14.67 3.20
N THR A 6 -7.10 -15.75 2.73
CA THR A 6 -7.94 -16.62 3.57
C THR A 6 -7.14 -17.23 4.72
N SER A 7 -5.88 -17.61 4.48
CA SER A 7 -5.00 -18.14 5.53
C SER A 7 -4.78 -17.16 6.68
N THR A 8 -4.65 -15.86 6.38
CA THR A 8 -4.51 -14.80 7.39
C THR A 8 -5.81 -14.66 8.19
N ALA A 9 -6.96 -14.60 7.52
CA ALA A 9 -8.27 -14.56 8.19
C ALA A 9 -8.48 -15.76 9.12
N HIS A 10 -8.13 -16.96 8.67
CA HIS A 10 -8.20 -18.17 9.47
C HIS A 10 -7.25 -18.15 10.67
N ALA A 11 -6.03 -17.64 10.52
CA ALA A 11 -5.07 -17.55 11.63
C ALA A 11 -5.57 -16.63 12.75
N ILE A 12 -6.21 -15.51 12.40
CA ILE A 12 -6.80 -14.60 13.38
C ILE A 12 -8.05 -15.23 14.03
N TRP A 13 -8.89 -15.90 13.25
CA TRP A 13 -10.01 -16.65 13.79
C TRP A 13 -9.55 -17.67 14.83
N ASP A 14 -8.55 -18.50 14.51
CA ASP A 14 -7.98 -19.50 15.41
C ASP A 14 -7.41 -18.88 16.71
N ARG A 15 -6.75 -17.73 16.57
CA ARG A 15 -6.18 -17.00 17.72
C ARG A 15 -7.28 -16.49 18.63
N LEU A 16 -8.32 -15.85 18.09
CA LEU A 16 -9.43 -15.30 18.86
C LEU A 16 -10.29 -16.40 19.48
N ALA A 17 -10.58 -17.48 18.76
CA ALA A 17 -11.31 -18.62 19.30
C ALA A 17 -10.64 -19.23 20.54
N ARG A 18 -9.29 -19.20 20.61
CA ARG A 18 -8.52 -19.64 21.79
C ARG A 18 -8.37 -18.57 22.87
N LEU A 19 -8.37 -17.30 22.49
CA LEU A 19 -8.17 -16.19 23.43
C LEU A 19 -9.45 -15.83 24.17
N CYS A 20 -10.58 -15.73 23.48
CA CYS A 20 -11.86 -15.31 24.04
C CYS A 20 -12.22 -16.04 25.33
N PRO A 21 -12.20 -17.38 25.41
CA PRO A 21 -12.50 -18.08 26.66
C PRO A 21 -11.51 -17.76 27.80
N LYS A 22 -10.23 -17.52 27.46
CA LYS A 22 -9.20 -17.22 28.45
C LYS A 22 -9.37 -15.86 29.13
N VAL A 23 -10.03 -14.92 28.44
CA VAL A 23 -10.31 -13.58 28.95
C VAL A 23 -11.78 -13.42 29.38
N GLY A 24 -12.52 -14.53 29.53
CA GLY A 24 -13.88 -14.52 30.03
C GLY A 24 -14.96 -14.19 28.96
N VAL A 25 -14.62 -14.15 27.69
CA VAL A 25 -15.59 -13.94 26.60
C VAL A 25 -16.18 -15.29 26.20
N ASN A 26 -17.50 -15.45 26.40
CA ASN A 26 -18.22 -16.67 26.07
C ASN A 26 -18.62 -16.68 24.59
N ILE A 27 -18.07 -17.63 23.83
CA ILE A 27 -18.45 -17.85 22.43
C ILE A 27 -19.66 -18.77 22.38
N THR A 28 -20.78 -18.27 21.88
CA THR A 28 -22.04 -19.02 21.76
C THR A 28 -22.15 -19.77 20.42
N SER A 29 -21.51 -19.26 19.37
CA SER A 29 -21.43 -19.91 18.07
C SER A 29 -20.07 -19.64 17.42
N SER A 30 -19.52 -20.66 16.77
CA SER A 30 -18.29 -20.54 16.02
C SER A 30 -18.34 -21.39 14.75
N PHE A 31 -17.89 -20.84 13.63
CA PHE A 31 -17.82 -21.54 12.37
C PHE A 31 -16.57 -21.13 11.60
N LYS A 32 -15.91 -22.10 10.94
CA LYS A 32 -14.68 -21.86 10.20
C LYS A 32 -14.69 -22.61 8.88
N ALA A 33 -15.44 -22.11 7.91
CA ALA A 33 -15.41 -22.62 6.55
C ALA A 33 -15.97 -21.64 5.52
N PHE A 34 -15.44 -21.74 4.29
CA PHE A 34 -16.03 -21.24 3.04
C PHE A 34 -16.49 -19.78 3.02
N GLY A 35 -15.73 -18.87 3.62
CA GLY A 35 -16.09 -17.45 3.61
C GLY A 35 -17.24 -17.08 4.54
N LYS A 36 -17.61 -17.97 5.47
CA LYS A 36 -18.64 -17.75 6.50
C LYS A 36 -18.04 -17.86 7.92
N GLU A 37 -16.75 -17.66 8.03
CA GLU A 37 -16.03 -17.74 9.29
C GLU A 37 -16.55 -16.69 10.26
N HIS A 38 -16.97 -17.13 11.46
CA HIS A 38 -17.47 -16.23 12.50
C HIS A 38 -17.18 -16.75 13.91
N LEU A 39 -17.20 -15.81 14.84
CA LEU A 39 -17.28 -16.04 16.28
C LEU A 39 -18.39 -15.12 16.81
N TYR A 40 -19.43 -15.70 17.41
CA TYR A 40 -20.54 -14.98 18.00
C TYR A 40 -20.52 -15.14 19.50
N THR A 41 -20.89 -14.09 20.19
CA THR A 41 -21.24 -14.08 21.61
C THR A 41 -22.75 -13.84 21.74
N GLU A 42 -23.23 -13.63 22.96
CA GLU A 42 -24.63 -13.30 23.18
C GLU A 42 -25.02 -11.95 22.53
N ASP A 43 -24.14 -10.95 22.63
CA ASP A 43 -24.41 -9.57 22.23
C ASP A 43 -23.56 -9.06 21.08
N SER A 44 -22.62 -9.85 20.57
CA SER A 44 -21.64 -9.39 19.59
C SER A 44 -21.29 -10.48 18.59
N ALA A 45 -20.90 -10.04 17.41
CA ALA A 45 -20.44 -10.90 16.32
C ALA A 45 -19.14 -10.39 15.73
N ILE A 46 -18.23 -11.30 15.43
CA ILE A 46 -17.10 -11.01 14.57
C ILE A 46 -17.10 -11.98 13.40
N GLU A 47 -17.07 -11.44 12.21
CA GLU A 47 -16.98 -12.20 10.97
C GLU A 47 -15.63 -11.99 10.31
N PHE A 48 -15.11 -13.06 9.69
CA PHE A 48 -13.78 -13.05 9.06
C PHE A 48 -13.95 -13.29 7.57
N ARG A 49 -13.45 -12.38 6.76
CA ARG A 49 -13.60 -12.41 5.32
C ARG A 49 -12.27 -12.23 4.61
N THR A 50 -12.14 -12.85 3.46
CA THR A 50 -11.10 -12.50 2.49
C THR A 50 -11.64 -11.38 1.59
N ARG A 51 -10.86 -10.33 1.40
CA ARG A 51 -11.26 -9.20 0.56
C ARG A 51 -11.38 -9.59 -0.91
N THR A 52 -12.48 -9.18 -1.52
CA THR A 52 -12.72 -9.28 -2.96
C THR A 52 -13.28 -7.96 -3.47
N SER A 53 -13.31 -7.75 -4.78
CA SER A 53 -13.87 -6.54 -5.38
C SER A 53 -15.40 -6.44 -5.29
N SER A 54 -16.08 -7.50 -4.83
CA SER A 54 -17.54 -7.55 -4.70
C SER A 54 -18.01 -8.02 -3.32
N GLY A 55 -17.10 -8.33 -2.40
CA GLY A 55 -17.44 -8.77 -1.05
C GLY A 55 -17.95 -7.62 -0.19
N GLY A 56 -18.92 -7.89 0.70
CA GLY A 56 -19.47 -6.92 1.65
C GLY A 56 -20.63 -6.08 1.14
N LEU A 57 -21.01 -6.19 -0.13
CA LEU A 57 -22.17 -5.49 -0.67
C LEU A 57 -23.46 -6.04 -0.03
N GLY A 58 -24.21 -5.15 0.64
CA GLY A 58 -25.47 -5.50 1.32
C GLY A 58 -25.31 -6.05 2.74
N GLU A 59 -24.12 -6.07 3.30
CA GLU A 59 -23.84 -6.41 4.69
C GLU A 59 -23.70 -5.12 5.54
N GLY A 60 -24.04 -5.19 6.84
CA GLY A 60 -23.94 -4.08 7.78
C GLY A 60 -23.15 -4.47 9.02
N TYR A 61 -22.19 -3.61 9.42
CA TYR A 61 -21.33 -3.81 10.59
C TYR A 61 -21.07 -2.48 11.30
N ASP A 62 -20.71 -2.54 12.59
CA ASP A 62 -20.29 -1.36 13.34
C ASP A 62 -18.84 -1.02 13.11
N VAL A 63 -18.00 -2.05 12.94
CA VAL A 63 -16.55 -1.90 12.78
C VAL A 63 -16.07 -2.72 11.61
N LEU A 64 -15.34 -2.08 10.70
CA LEU A 64 -14.62 -2.71 9.61
C LEU A 64 -13.11 -2.72 9.93
N ILE A 65 -12.52 -3.90 10.02
CA ILE A 65 -11.09 -4.07 10.22
C ILE A 65 -10.45 -4.52 8.91
N ILE A 66 -9.54 -3.71 8.41
CA ILE A 66 -8.73 -3.95 7.21
C ILE A 66 -7.32 -4.35 7.65
N ASP A 67 -7.04 -5.63 7.69
CA ASP A 67 -5.69 -6.14 7.97
C ASP A 67 -4.89 -6.29 6.66
N GLU A 68 -3.57 -6.24 6.74
CA GLU A 68 -2.69 -6.14 5.57
C GLU A 68 -3.14 -5.01 4.63
N ALA A 69 -3.32 -3.81 5.18
CA ALA A 69 -3.89 -2.67 4.47
C ALA A 69 -3.01 -2.18 3.29
N GLN A 70 -1.72 -2.51 3.27
CA GLN A 70 -0.81 -2.26 2.14
C GLN A 70 -1.27 -2.96 0.85
N GLU A 71 -2.11 -4.01 0.96
CA GLU A 71 -2.68 -4.73 -0.18
C GLU A 71 -4.12 -4.28 -0.52
N TYR A 72 -4.63 -3.24 0.14
CA TYR A 72 -6.02 -2.79 -0.03
C TYR A 72 -6.18 -1.90 -1.27
N THR A 73 -6.92 -2.41 -2.25
CA THR A 73 -7.11 -1.73 -3.54
C THR A 73 -8.36 -0.84 -3.56
N PRO A 74 -8.44 0.14 -4.49
CA PRO A 74 -9.61 1.01 -4.65
C PRO A 74 -10.90 0.26 -4.96
N GLU A 75 -10.81 -0.86 -5.70
CA GLU A 75 -11.97 -1.69 -6.04
C GLU A 75 -12.54 -2.36 -4.77
N GLN A 76 -11.65 -2.88 -3.92
CA GLN A 76 -12.03 -3.45 -2.62
C GLN A 76 -12.59 -2.37 -1.67
N GLU A 77 -12.02 -1.17 -1.69
CA GLU A 77 -12.54 -0.03 -0.93
C GLU A 77 -13.97 0.30 -1.36
N THR A 78 -14.23 0.35 -2.67
CA THR A 78 -15.57 0.62 -3.21
C THR A 78 -16.60 -0.41 -2.74
N ALA A 79 -16.21 -1.68 -2.62
CA ALA A 79 -17.08 -2.75 -2.14
C ALA A 79 -17.33 -2.72 -0.63
N LEU A 80 -16.37 -2.25 0.17
CA LEU A 80 -16.39 -2.41 1.63
C LEU A 80 -16.70 -1.12 2.40
N LYS A 81 -16.39 0.06 1.89
CA LYS A 81 -16.47 1.32 2.64
C LYS A 81 -17.87 1.66 3.20
N TYR A 82 -18.91 1.10 2.60
CA TYR A 82 -20.30 1.38 3.00
C TYR A 82 -20.88 0.39 4.01
N VAL A 83 -20.18 -0.71 4.33
CA VAL A 83 -20.69 -1.73 5.23
C VAL A 83 -20.88 -1.24 6.68
N VAL A 84 -20.29 -0.11 7.04
CA VAL A 84 -20.43 0.50 8.38
C VAL A 84 -21.39 1.71 8.41
N THR A 85 -22.01 2.05 7.27
CA THR A 85 -22.81 3.30 7.16
C THR A 85 -24.00 3.36 8.10
N ASP A 86 -24.64 2.22 8.36
CA ASP A 86 -25.86 2.15 9.19
C ASP A 86 -25.57 2.09 10.70
N SER A 87 -24.30 2.02 11.09
CA SER A 87 -23.90 2.02 12.50
C SER A 87 -24.09 3.38 13.14
N ALA A 88 -24.47 3.40 14.42
CA ALA A 88 -24.52 4.62 15.21
C ALA A 88 -23.13 5.23 15.47
N ASN A 89 -22.09 4.39 15.41
CA ASN A 89 -20.68 4.83 15.58
C ASN A 89 -19.78 4.05 14.61
N PRO A 90 -19.84 4.38 13.31
CA PRO A 90 -19.12 3.65 12.28
C PRO A 90 -17.60 3.82 12.45
N GLN A 91 -16.86 2.71 12.40
CA GLN A 91 -15.41 2.71 12.49
C GLN A 91 -14.78 1.87 11.39
N THR A 92 -13.73 2.39 10.77
CA THR A 92 -12.85 1.61 9.90
C THR A 92 -11.42 1.69 10.43
N ILE A 93 -10.85 0.54 10.71
CA ILE A 93 -9.52 0.41 11.33
C ILE A 93 -8.59 -0.28 10.33
N TYR A 94 -7.47 0.35 10.02
CA TYR A 94 -6.45 -0.17 9.13
C TYR A 94 -5.24 -0.66 9.91
N PHE A 95 -4.82 -1.89 9.65
CA PHE A 95 -3.55 -2.46 10.12
C PHE A 95 -2.70 -2.84 8.91
N GLY A 96 -1.43 -2.51 8.94
CA GLY A 96 -0.53 -2.86 7.86
C GLY A 96 0.88 -2.38 8.09
N THR A 97 1.79 -2.86 7.25
CA THR A 97 3.15 -2.36 7.11
C THR A 97 3.21 -1.36 5.95
N PRO A 98 4.27 -0.58 5.81
CA PRO A 98 4.47 0.20 4.59
C PRO A 98 4.46 -0.69 3.35
N PRO A 99 3.91 -0.21 2.21
CA PRO A 99 3.88 -1.00 1.00
C PRO A 99 5.28 -1.23 0.44
N THR A 100 5.48 -2.42 -0.10
CA THR A 100 6.66 -2.74 -0.91
C THR A 100 6.41 -2.46 -2.39
N ALA A 101 7.42 -2.66 -3.22
CA ALA A 101 7.30 -2.47 -4.67
C ALA A 101 6.29 -3.42 -5.35
N ILE A 102 5.90 -4.51 -4.70
CA ILE A 102 4.94 -5.51 -5.21
C ILE A 102 3.56 -5.39 -4.59
N SER A 103 3.38 -4.54 -3.59
CA SER A 103 2.07 -4.31 -2.97
C SER A 103 1.10 -3.69 -3.96
N ALA A 104 -0.10 -4.26 -4.05
CA ALA A 104 -1.13 -3.84 -5.00
C ALA A 104 -1.97 -2.67 -4.50
N GLY A 105 -2.00 -2.44 -3.17
CA GLY A 105 -2.88 -1.46 -2.54
C GLY A 105 -2.38 -0.02 -2.68
N THR A 106 -3.30 0.88 -2.97
CA THR A 106 -3.03 2.33 -3.03
C THR A 106 -3.86 3.13 -2.01
N VAL A 107 -4.85 2.49 -1.40
CA VAL A 107 -5.77 3.14 -0.44
C VAL A 107 -5.04 3.53 0.83
N PHE A 108 -4.26 2.62 1.41
CA PHE A 108 -3.57 2.83 2.67
C PHE A 108 -2.52 3.95 2.61
N PRO A 109 -1.62 4.00 1.60
CA PRO A 109 -0.70 5.13 1.44
C PRO A 109 -1.40 6.47 1.23
N LYS A 110 -2.51 6.48 0.48
CA LYS A 110 -3.33 7.67 0.27
C LYS A 110 -3.98 8.13 1.57
N PHE A 111 -4.51 7.21 2.36
CA PHE A 111 -5.11 7.49 3.66
C PHE A 111 -4.06 8.09 4.61
N ARG A 112 -2.88 7.46 4.75
CA ARG A 112 -1.75 8.01 5.52
C ARG A 112 -1.42 9.44 5.10
N LYS A 113 -1.23 9.67 3.81
CA LYS A 113 -0.94 11.00 3.27
C LYS A 113 -2.00 12.02 3.69
N ASN A 114 -3.27 11.70 3.58
CA ASN A 114 -4.36 12.60 3.91
C ASN A 114 -4.38 12.94 5.41
N VAL A 115 -4.21 11.95 6.28
CA VAL A 115 -4.20 12.17 7.74
C VAL A 115 -3.01 13.03 8.15
N LEU A 116 -1.81 12.72 7.67
CA LEU A 116 -0.59 13.46 8.01
C LEU A 116 -0.59 14.91 7.48
N HIS A 117 -1.35 15.21 6.44
CA HIS A 117 -1.53 16.57 5.92
C HIS A 117 -2.75 17.30 6.51
N GLY A 118 -3.43 16.69 7.48
CA GLY A 118 -4.64 17.29 8.09
C GLY A 118 -5.86 17.34 7.17
N ASN A 119 -5.87 16.57 6.08
CA ASN A 119 -6.94 16.52 5.09
C ASN A 119 -8.00 15.45 5.39
N SER A 120 -7.95 14.84 6.57
CA SER A 120 -8.87 13.79 6.98
C SER A 120 -9.59 14.19 8.27
N TYR A 121 -10.92 14.22 8.21
CA TYR A 121 -11.75 14.54 9.35
C TYR A 121 -12.03 13.28 10.19
N SER A 122 -12.03 13.39 11.52
CA SER A 122 -12.30 12.27 12.45
C SER A 122 -11.43 11.03 12.22
N SER A 123 -10.17 11.22 11.87
CA SER A 123 -9.23 10.13 11.64
C SER A 123 -8.00 10.27 12.53
N GLY A 124 -7.48 9.14 13.02
CA GLY A 124 -6.22 9.04 13.75
C GLY A 124 -5.19 8.24 12.98
N TRP A 125 -3.92 8.46 13.29
CA TRP A 125 -2.79 7.70 12.75
C TRP A 125 -1.79 7.39 13.86
N ALA A 126 -1.41 6.14 13.97
CA ALA A 126 -0.33 5.69 14.83
C ALA A 126 0.71 4.96 13.97
N GLU A 127 1.96 5.35 14.08
CA GLU A 127 3.03 4.84 13.23
C GLU A 127 4.31 4.66 14.04
N TRP A 128 4.93 3.51 13.89
CA TRP A 128 6.25 3.17 14.41
C TRP A 128 7.15 2.94 13.21
N SER A 129 7.94 3.95 12.87
CA SER A 129 8.70 3.98 11.62
C SER A 129 9.96 4.81 11.73
N ILE A 130 10.96 4.48 10.91
CA ILE A 130 12.11 5.35 10.69
C ILE A 130 11.81 6.38 9.58
N PRO A 131 12.36 7.61 9.69
CA PRO A 131 12.12 8.66 8.69
C PRO A 131 12.86 8.45 7.38
N GLU A 132 14.02 7.78 7.42
CA GLU A 132 14.93 7.56 6.30
C GLU A 132 15.51 6.15 6.36
N MET A 133 15.94 5.65 5.20
CA MET A 133 16.57 4.33 5.09
C MET A 133 17.90 4.30 5.83
N VAL A 134 18.11 3.27 6.64
CA VAL A 134 19.38 3.04 7.34
C VAL A 134 20.14 1.89 6.68
N ASN A 135 21.48 2.01 6.67
CA ASN A 135 22.37 0.96 6.19
C ASN A 135 22.74 -0.02 7.31
N ASP A 136 22.88 0.48 8.53
CA ASP A 136 23.09 -0.35 9.71
C ASP A 136 21.73 -0.83 10.26
N VAL A 137 21.36 -2.01 9.84
CA VAL A 137 20.10 -2.64 10.27
C VAL A 137 20.26 -3.46 11.55
N ASP A 138 21.48 -3.57 12.10
CA ASP A 138 21.78 -4.25 13.35
C ASP A 138 21.61 -3.34 14.60
N ASP A 139 21.19 -2.09 14.39
CA ASP A 139 20.91 -1.16 15.48
C ASP A 139 19.70 -1.61 16.30
N VAL A 140 19.96 -2.15 17.48
CA VAL A 140 18.94 -2.71 18.39
C VAL A 140 18.00 -1.63 18.91
N ASP A 141 18.46 -0.41 19.13
CA ASP A 141 17.62 0.68 19.63
C ASP A 141 16.52 1.01 18.63
N LEU A 142 16.84 1.02 17.32
CA LEU A 142 15.82 1.17 16.27
C LEU A 142 14.79 0.03 16.28
N TRP A 143 15.18 -1.19 16.60
CA TRP A 143 14.24 -2.30 16.70
C TRP A 143 13.21 -2.10 17.81
N TYR A 144 13.66 -1.59 18.97
CA TYR A 144 12.77 -1.27 20.10
C TYR A 144 11.86 -0.07 19.77
N GLU A 145 12.39 0.95 19.08
CA GLU A 145 11.63 2.13 18.70
C GLU A 145 10.53 1.80 17.69
N THR A 146 10.82 0.95 16.71
CA THR A 146 9.91 0.67 15.59
C THR A 146 9.02 -0.56 15.82
N ASN A 147 9.25 -1.37 16.84
CA ASN A 147 8.46 -2.57 17.12
C ASN A 147 7.90 -2.56 18.54
N PRO A 148 6.69 -2.05 18.78
CA PRO A 148 6.10 -1.95 20.13
C PRO A 148 5.96 -3.27 20.86
N SER A 149 6.04 -4.41 20.19
CA SER A 149 5.99 -5.75 20.77
C SER A 149 7.35 -6.31 21.23
N MET A 150 8.44 -5.51 21.10
CA MET A 150 9.75 -5.91 21.60
C MET A 150 9.72 -6.14 23.10
N GLY A 151 10.40 -7.19 23.54
CA GLY A 151 10.41 -7.62 24.94
C GLY A 151 9.18 -8.45 25.35
N TYR A 152 8.13 -8.51 24.53
CA TYR A 152 6.92 -9.33 24.77
C TYR A 152 6.85 -10.52 23.82
N HIS A 153 6.50 -10.29 22.57
CA HIS A 153 6.37 -11.33 21.53
C HIS A 153 7.57 -11.38 20.60
N LEU A 154 8.20 -10.23 20.38
CA LEU A 154 9.44 -10.11 19.63
C LEU A 154 10.61 -10.02 20.59
N ASN A 155 11.75 -10.53 20.16
CA ASN A 155 13.03 -10.38 20.84
C ASN A 155 14.14 -10.20 19.78
N GLU A 156 15.28 -9.69 20.22
CA GLU A 156 16.42 -9.41 19.37
C GLU A 156 16.86 -10.62 18.53
N ARG A 157 16.87 -11.83 19.11
CA ARG A 157 17.25 -13.03 18.40
C ARG A 157 16.36 -13.30 17.18
N LYS A 158 15.05 -13.06 17.31
CA LYS A 158 14.10 -13.25 16.20
C LYS A 158 14.35 -12.22 15.11
N ILE A 159 14.47 -10.95 15.47
CA ILE A 159 14.71 -9.87 14.49
C ILE A 159 16.05 -10.06 13.79
N ARG A 160 17.10 -10.37 14.55
CA ARG A 160 18.44 -10.64 14.00
C ARG A 160 18.43 -11.78 12.98
N SER A 161 17.60 -12.80 13.19
CA SER A 161 17.46 -13.92 12.24
C SER A 161 16.71 -13.56 10.94
N GLU A 162 16.09 -12.40 10.88
CA GLU A 162 15.38 -11.90 9.69
C GLU A 162 16.24 -10.94 8.84
N ILE A 163 17.41 -10.54 9.35
CA ILE A 163 18.36 -9.74 8.58
C ILE A 163 18.90 -10.61 7.44
N GLY A 164 18.66 -10.17 6.22
CA GLY A 164 19.11 -10.82 4.99
C GLY A 164 20.03 -9.92 4.17
N ASP A 165 20.21 -10.27 2.92
CA ASP A 165 21.06 -9.51 1.99
C ASP A 165 20.36 -8.22 1.49
N ASP A 166 19.03 -8.11 1.62
CA ASP A 166 18.25 -6.95 1.19
C ASP A 166 17.87 -6.07 2.38
N ASN A 167 18.71 -5.08 2.66
CA ASN A 167 18.41 -4.08 3.69
C ASN A 167 17.16 -3.26 3.40
N THR A 168 16.72 -3.16 2.15
CA THR A 168 15.51 -2.41 1.78
C THR A 168 14.28 -3.08 2.34
N ASP A 169 14.16 -4.40 2.16
CA ASP A 169 13.02 -5.15 2.70
C ASP A 169 12.98 -5.07 4.23
N PHE A 170 14.12 -5.24 4.89
CA PHE A 170 14.21 -5.11 6.34
C PHE A 170 13.80 -3.72 6.84
N ASN A 171 14.25 -2.64 6.20
CA ASN A 171 13.84 -1.27 6.52
C ASN A 171 12.33 -1.08 6.38
N ILE A 172 11.69 -1.66 5.36
CA ILE A 172 10.24 -1.57 5.15
C ILE A 172 9.48 -2.41 6.18
N GLN A 173 9.80 -3.71 6.26
CA GLN A 173 9.00 -4.68 6.98
C GLN A 173 9.23 -4.64 8.50
N ARG A 174 10.46 -4.30 8.91
CA ARG A 174 10.84 -4.36 10.31
C ARG A 174 11.01 -2.99 10.95
N LEU A 175 11.55 -2.02 10.21
CA LEU A 175 11.73 -0.66 10.70
C LEU A 175 10.62 0.29 10.25
N GLY A 176 9.62 -0.19 9.54
CA GLY A 176 8.43 0.57 9.16
C GLY A 176 8.70 1.70 8.16
N LEU A 177 9.75 1.62 7.35
CA LEU A 177 10.13 2.67 6.40
C LEU A 177 9.07 2.86 5.31
N TRP A 178 8.50 4.07 5.23
CA TRP A 178 7.68 4.49 4.12
C TRP A 178 8.52 5.04 2.99
N ILE A 179 8.70 4.23 1.94
CA ILE A 179 9.46 4.66 0.77
C ILE A 179 8.68 5.71 0.01
N LYS A 180 9.24 6.91 -0.12
CA LYS A 180 8.61 8.07 -0.76
C LYS A 180 8.56 7.96 -2.29
N TYR A 181 9.34 7.07 -2.88
CA TYR A 181 9.45 6.89 -4.32
C TYR A 181 9.30 5.42 -4.70
N ASN A 182 8.65 5.16 -5.82
CA ASN A 182 8.53 3.82 -6.37
C ASN A 182 9.94 3.37 -6.81
N GLN A 183 10.60 2.54 -6.01
CA GLN A 183 12.00 2.12 -6.19
C GLN A 183 12.24 1.23 -7.42
N LYS A 184 11.21 0.95 -8.20
CA LYS A 184 11.35 0.31 -9.51
C LYS A 184 11.48 1.31 -10.66
N SER A 185 11.99 2.50 -10.42
CA SER A 185 12.50 3.28 -11.53
C SER A 185 13.71 2.54 -12.12
N ALA A 186 13.68 2.27 -13.42
CA ALA A 186 14.81 1.66 -14.13
C ALA A 186 16.07 2.52 -14.06
N ILE A 187 15.93 3.80 -13.70
CA ILE A 187 16.99 4.80 -13.55
C ILE A 187 16.74 5.50 -12.21
N SER A 188 17.75 5.56 -11.34
CA SER A 188 17.65 6.30 -10.08
C SER A 188 17.49 7.80 -10.35
N ARG A 189 16.98 8.54 -9.36
CA ARG A 189 16.81 9.99 -9.49
C ARG A 189 18.14 10.70 -9.75
N ASN A 190 19.19 10.31 -9.07
CA ASN A 190 20.53 10.91 -9.24
C ASN A 190 21.08 10.65 -10.64
N GLU A 191 20.92 9.43 -11.17
CA GLU A 191 21.29 9.11 -12.54
C GLU A 191 20.47 9.90 -13.54
N TRP A 192 19.14 10.03 -13.32
CA TRP A 192 18.27 10.82 -14.18
C TRP A 192 18.64 12.30 -14.19
N GLU A 193 18.91 12.89 -13.03
CA GLU A 193 19.35 14.29 -12.90
C GLU A 193 20.73 14.52 -13.56
N ALA A 194 21.64 13.55 -13.47
CA ALA A 194 22.95 13.60 -14.13
C ALA A 194 22.87 13.53 -15.68
N LEU A 195 21.77 12.98 -16.22
CA LEU A 195 21.52 12.94 -17.66
C LEU A 195 20.88 14.22 -18.20
N GLN A 196 20.47 15.14 -17.33
CA GLN A 196 19.80 16.37 -17.71
C GLN A 196 20.70 17.26 -18.56
N VAL A 197 20.18 17.76 -19.68
CA VAL A 197 20.86 18.70 -20.56
C VAL A 197 20.21 20.07 -20.51
N ASN A 198 21.04 21.12 -20.45
CA ASN A 198 20.56 22.52 -20.37
C ASN A 198 20.31 23.13 -21.77
N LYS A 199 20.72 22.48 -22.83
CA LYS A 199 20.52 22.93 -24.22
C LYS A 199 20.14 21.73 -25.07
N LEU A 200 19.25 21.95 -26.03
CA LEU A 200 18.88 20.95 -27.01
C LEU A 200 20.14 20.56 -27.82
N PRO A 201 20.53 19.26 -27.82
CA PRO A 201 21.66 18.80 -28.62
C PRO A 201 21.35 18.81 -30.12
N GLU A 202 22.38 18.72 -30.97
CA GLU A 202 22.18 18.50 -32.41
C GLU A 202 21.54 17.12 -32.63
N LEU A 203 20.34 17.10 -33.19
CA LEU A 203 19.57 15.90 -33.44
C LEU A 203 19.82 15.45 -34.90
N THR A 204 20.05 14.15 -35.09
CA THR A 204 20.38 13.57 -36.42
C THR A 204 19.63 12.29 -36.62
N GLY A 205 18.51 12.06 -36.47
CA GLY A 205 17.90 10.75 -36.64
C GLY A 205 16.38 10.82 -36.78
N GLN A 206 15.82 9.67 -36.86
CA GLN A 206 14.38 9.49 -36.84
C GLN A 206 13.86 9.83 -35.43
N LEU A 207 12.73 10.53 -35.38
CA LEU A 207 11.99 10.78 -34.18
C LEU A 207 11.13 9.56 -33.85
N PHE A 208 11.21 9.10 -32.61
CA PHE A 208 10.33 8.08 -32.05
C PHE A 208 9.43 8.72 -31.01
N ALA A 209 8.15 8.40 -31.03
CA ALA A 209 7.17 8.82 -30.05
C ALA A 209 6.73 7.64 -29.19
N GLY A 210 6.68 7.83 -27.88
CA GLY A 210 6.16 6.85 -26.92
C GLY A 210 4.96 7.41 -26.18
N ILE A 211 3.88 6.64 -26.13
CA ILE A 211 2.67 7.01 -25.38
C ILE A 211 2.46 5.99 -24.25
N LYS A 212 2.22 6.50 -23.06
CA LYS A 212 1.87 5.68 -21.90
C LYS A 212 0.65 6.25 -21.18
N PHE A 213 -0.33 5.39 -20.96
CA PHE A 213 -1.42 5.67 -20.03
C PHE A 213 -1.06 5.19 -18.65
N GLY A 214 -1.31 6.00 -17.62
CA GLY A 214 -1.09 5.64 -16.23
C GLY A 214 -1.91 4.39 -15.86
N ILE A 215 -1.35 3.53 -15.02
CA ILE A 215 -2.05 2.32 -14.53
C ILE A 215 -3.32 2.70 -13.74
N ASP A 216 -3.29 3.88 -13.10
CA ASP A 216 -4.41 4.47 -12.38
C ASP A 216 -5.48 5.09 -13.30
N GLY A 217 -5.29 5.06 -14.61
CA GLY A 217 -6.18 5.68 -15.60
C GLY A 217 -6.28 7.20 -15.52
N GLN A 218 -5.44 7.87 -14.74
CA GLN A 218 -5.55 9.32 -14.49
C GLN A 218 -4.85 10.16 -15.55
N ASN A 219 -3.70 9.73 -16.05
CA ASN A 219 -2.88 10.54 -16.93
C ASN A 219 -2.45 9.78 -18.19
N ALA A 220 -2.35 10.52 -19.32
CA ALA A 220 -1.67 10.10 -20.52
C ALA A 220 -0.38 10.91 -20.69
N VAL A 221 0.72 10.23 -20.99
CA VAL A 221 2.05 10.83 -21.19
C VAL A 221 2.49 10.58 -22.61
N LEU A 222 3.03 11.62 -23.25
CA LEU A 222 3.70 11.54 -24.55
C LEU A 222 5.16 11.93 -24.35
N SER A 223 6.07 11.08 -24.77
CA SER A 223 7.51 11.35 -24.78
C SER A 223 8.08 11.08 -26.17
N ILE A 224 9.16 11.76 -26.48
CA ILE A 224 9.91 11.58 -27.72
C ILE A 224 11.32 11.09 -27.44
N ALA A 225 11.90 10.40 -28.40
CA ALA A 225 13.29 10.00 -28.41
C ALA A 225 13.91 10.23 -29.81
N VAL A 226 15.08 10.87 -29.84
CA VAL A 226 15.81 11.16 -31.09
C VAL A 226 17.29 10.89 -30.87
N ARG A 227 17.96 10.37 -31.90
CA ARG A 227 19.43 10.20 -31.87
C ARG A 227 20.14 11.54 -32.03
N THR A 228 21.13 11.78 -31.20
CA THR A 228 22.00 12.95 -31.28
C THR A 228 23.18 12.71 -32.24
N LYS A 229 23.84 13.77 -32.68
CA LYS A 229 25.02 13.68 -33.56
C LYS A 229 26.18 12.91 -32.94
N ASP A 230 26.35 12.97 -31.63
CA ASP A 230 27.32 12.21 -30.85
C ASP A 230 26.86 10.79 -30.49
N ASN A 231 25.87 10.28 -31.20
CA ASN A 231 25.35 8.91 -31.11
C ASN A 231 24.68 8.55 -29.77
N ARG A 232 24.24 9.52 -28.97
CA ARG A 232 23.43 9.34 -27.79
C ARG A 232 21.94 9.41 -28.13
N ILE A 233 21.07 9.13 -27.17
CA ILE A 233 19.61 9.28 -27.33
C ILE A 233 19.17 10.46 -26.45
N PHE A 234 18.58 11.47 -27.10
CA PHE A 234 17.86 12.53 -26.42
C PHE A 234 16.43 12.10 -26.19
N CYS A 235 15.95 12.19 -24.94
CA CYS A 235 14.56 11.89 -24.59
C CYS A 235 13.95 13.10 -23.88
N GLU A 236 12.70 13.39 -24.22
CA GLU A 236 11.94 14.48 -23.61
C GLU A 236 10.47 14.10 -23.44
N THR A 237 9.86 14.52 -22.34
CA THR A 237 8.41 14.41 -22.16
C THR A 237 7.75 15.65 -22.74
N VAL A 238 7.02 15.47 -23.82
CA VAL A 238 6.31 16.54 -24.54
C VAL A 238 5.06 16.97 -23.78
N GLY A 239 4.38 16.03 -23.14
CA GLY A 239 3.19 16.34 -22.36
C GLY A 239 2.75 15.23 -21.43
N CYS A 240 2.17 15.63 -20.31
CA CYS A 240 1.49 14.77 -19.37
C CYS A 240 0.16 15.43 -19.01
N ARG A 241 -0.97 14.83 -19.40
CA ARG A 241 -2.30 15.42 -19.20
C ARG A 241 -3.28 14.43 -18.63
N PRO A 242 -4.26 14.89 -17.82
CA PRO A 242 -5.33 14.05 -17.31
C PRO A 242 -6.18 13.47 -18.45
N ILE A 243 -6.47 12.17 -18.39
CA ILE A 243 -7.30 11.47 -19.38
C ILE A 243 -8.73 12.01 -19.37
N ARG A 244 -9.23 12.46 -18.22
CA ARG A 244 -10.56 13.06 -18.08
C ARG A 244 -10.77 14.29 -18.97
N ASP A 245 -9.70 14.98 -19.35
CA ASP A 245 -9.74 16.17 -20.21
C ASP A 245 -9.71 15.79 -21.71
N GLY A 246 -9.76 14.49 -22.01
CA GLY A 246 -9.68 13.94 -23.35
C GLY A 246 -8.25 13.67 -23.79
N VAL A 247 -8.11 12.81 -24.78
CA VAL A 247 -6.80 12.43 -25.37
C VAL A 247 -6.60 12.92 -26.80
N GLY A 248 -7.49 13.80 -27.29
CA GLY A 248 -7.42 14.36 -28.65
C GLY A 248 -6.09 15.07 -28.94
N TRP A 249 -5.46 15.69 -27.95
CA TRP A 249 -4.16 16.34 -28.05
C TRP A 249 -3.03 15.40 -28.53
N LEU A 250 -3.14 14.08 -28.24
CA LEU A 250 -2.19 13.09 -28.77
C LEU A 250 -2.31 12.95 -30.29
N VAL A 251 -3.53 12.97 -30.83
CA VAL A 251 -3.80 12.88 -32.25
C VAL A 251 -3.28 14.12 -32.97
N ASP A 252 -3.49 15.30 -32.39
CA ASP A 252 -3.03 16.57 -32.98
C ASP A 252 -1.49 16.66 -33.01
N PHE A 253 -0.82 16.08 -32.02
CA PHE A 253 0.65 16.04 -31.98
C PHE A 253 1.24 15.01 -32.97
N LEU A 254 0.55 13.91 -33.23
CA LEU A 254 1.03 12.83 -34.11
C LEU A 254 0.73 13.05 -35.57
N ARG A 255 -0.04 14.07 -35.93
CA ARG A 255 -0.31 14.51 -37.32
C ARG A 255 0.78 15.43 -37.83
#